data_c87ce9e2fdf06c2c3c5748eeb31480ca
#
_entry.id   c87ce9e2fdf06c2c3c5748eeb31480ca
#
_cell.length_a   1.000
_cell.length_b   1.000
_cell.length_c   1.000
_cell.angle_alpha   90.00
_cell.angle_beta   90.00
_cell.angle_gamma   90.00
#
_symmetry.space_group_name_H-M   'P 1'
#
loop_
_entity.id
_entity.type
_entity.pdbx_description
1 polymer ?
#
loop_
_entity_poly.entity_id
_entity_poly.type
_entity_poly.pdbx_seq_one_letter_code
_entity_poly.pdbx_strand_id
1 'polypeptide(L)'
;MPTVDVVDWNNQKVGEVDLADDVFGAEVNESLLYEAVRQFQAGQRAGTHKTKVRAEVAGSGKKLWKQKGTGRARMGSIRSPLWRHGGTVHGPVPRDYSYKLPRKMVAGALRSALSAKVRDGELKVVQAFNFADHKTKNAMNALANVVTGRSVLVVENGENRNLALGIRNLQGVTLMPTRDINPYHVLGHQSLLMSEAAARKLSEALAK
;
A
#
# COMPACT_ATOMS: atom_id res chain seq x y z
N MET A 1 0.52 -13.94 -25.80
CA MET A 1 1.54 -13.42 -24.86
C MET A 1 1.67 -11.94 -25.13
N PRO A 2 1.43 -11.06 -24.17
CA PRO A 2 1.65 -9.64 -24.37
C PRO A 2 3.15 -9.37 -24.55
N THR A 3 3.49 -8.77 -25.69
CA THR A 3 4.83 -8.25 -25.98
C THR A 3 4.90 -6.80 -25.56
N VAL A 4 5.91 -6.42 -24.79
CA VAL A 4 6.13 -5.04 -24.34
C VAL A 4 7.48 -4.57 -24.86
N ASP A 5 7.50 -3.35 -25.39
CA ASP A 5 8.72 -2.73 -25.90
C ASP A 5 9.70 -2.45 -24.75
N VAL A 6 10.95 -2.84 -24.91
CA VAL A 6 12.06 -2.43 -24.04
C VAL A 6 12.65 -1.15 -24.58
N VAL A 7 12.64 -0.11 -23.74
CA VAL A 7 13.14 1.21 -24.12
C VAL A 7 14.43 1.55 -23.37
N ASP A 8 15.22 2.42 -23.97
CA ASP A 8 16.36 3.07 -23.33
C ASP A 8 15.93 4.38 -22.63
N TRP A 9 16.82 5.01 -21.88
CA TRP A 9 16.59 6.29 -21.20
C TRP A 9 16.29 7.47 -22.14
N ASN A 10 16.49 7.30 -23.44
CA ASN A 10 16.09 8.24 -24.49
C ASN A 10 14.71 7.91 -25.08
N ASN A 11 13.97 6.95 -24.45
CA ASN A 11 12.69 6.44 -24.95
C ASN A 11 12.77 5.84 -26.36
N GLN A 12 13.94 5.33 -26.74
CA GLN A 12 14.13 4.61 -28.01
C GLN A 12 13.94 3.11 -27.75
N LYS A 13 13.25 2.44 -28.65
CA LYS A 13 13.05 0.99 -28.60
C LYS A 13 14.36 0.27 -28.85
N VAL A 14 14.80 -0.53 -27.90
CA VAL A 14 16.03 -1.34 -27.96
C VAL A 14 15.71 -2.81 -28.25
N GLY A 15 14.54 -3.27 -27.80
CA GLY A 15 14.13 -4.66 -27.94
C GLY A 15 12.66 -4.87 -27.58
N GLU A 16 12.28 -6.13 -27.47
CA GLU A 16 10.97 -6.57 -27.02
C GLU A 16 11.12 -7.67 -25.96
N VAL A 17 10.21 -7.68 -24.99
CA VAL A 17 10.13 -8.73 -23.99
C VAL A 17 8.77 -9.39 -24.06
N ASP A 18 8.78 -10.72 -24.18
CA ASP A 18 7.59 -11.54 -24.06
C ASP A 18 7.29 -11.80 -22.59
N LEU A 19 6.09 -11.41 -22.16
CA LEU A 19 5.61 -11.58 -20.80
C LEU A 19 4.58 -12.72 -20.75
N ALA A 20 4.54 -13.45 -19.62
CA ALA A 20 3.57 -14.54 -19.45
C ALA A 20 2.13 -14.02 -19.50
N ASP A 21 1.33 -14.65 -20.36
CA ASP A 21 -0.08 -14.29 -20.55
C ASP A 21 -0.92 -14.46 -19.26
N ASP A 22 -0.62 -15.50 -18.50
CA ASP A 22 -1.27 -15.76 -17.20
C ASP A 22 -1.05 -14.65 -16.16
N VAL A 23 -0.04 -13.79 -16.36
CA VAL A 23 0.36 -12.74 -15.41
C VAL A 23 0.00 -11.35 -15.91
N PHE A 24 0.30 -11.06 -17.17
CA PHE A 24 0.15 -9.72 -17.76
C PHE A 24 -1.00 -9.61 -18.76
N GLY A 25 -1.59 -10.76 -19.16
CA GLY A 25 -2.79 -10.86 -19.99
C GLY A 25 -4.02 -11.39 -19.24
N ALA A 26 -3.93 -11.59 -17.92
CA ALA A 26 -5.02 -12.13 -17.12
C ALA A 26 -6.24 -11.20 -17.09
N GLU A 27 -7.42 -11.78 -16.93
CA GLU A 27 -8.66 -11.04 -16.75
C GLU A 27 -8.60 -10.18 -15.48
N VAL A 28 -9.01 -8.91 -15.59
CA VAL A 28 -9.00 -7.98 -14.47
C VAL A 28 -10.18 -8.25 -13.55
N ASN A 29 -9.90 -8.65 -12.31
CA ASN A 29 -10.90 -8.89 -11.29
C ASN A 29 -10.89 -7.75 -10.24
N GLU A 30 -11.84 -6.83 -10.39
CA GLU A 30 -11.97 -5.65 -9.52
C GLU A 30 -12.23 -6.01 -8.05
N SER A 31 -12.98 -7.09 -7.78
CA SER A 31 -13.27 -7.54 -6.43
C SER A 31 -12.01 -7.97 -5.68
N LEU A 32 -11.11 -8.69 -6.36
CA LEU A 32 -9.81 -9.07 -5.78
C LEU A 32 -8.91 -7.85 -5.53
N LEU A 33 -8.91 -6.89 -6.45
CA LEU A 33 -8.17 -5.64 -6.30
C LEU A 33 -8.66 -4.86 -5.08
N TYR A 34 -9.97 -4.71 -4.95
CA TYR A 34 -10.60 -4.03 -3.80
C TYR A 34 -10.20 -4.67 -2.47
N GLU A 35 -10.35 -5.99 -2.35
CA GLU A 35 -10.02 -6.70 -1.10
C GLU A 35 -8.52 -6.62 -0.76
N ALA A 36 -7.63 -6.71 -1.75
CA ALA A 36 -6.19 -6.60 -1.53
C ALA A 36 -5.78 -5.19 -1.07
N VAL A 37 -6.32 -4.14 -1.68
CA VAL A 37 -6.09 -2.75 -1.29
C VAL A 37 -6.64 -2.50 0.12
N ARG A 38 -7.87 -2.95 0.40
CA ARG A 38 -8.50 -2.82 1.72
C ARG A 38 -7.68 -3.51 2.82
N GLN A 39 -7.20 -4.72 2.55
CA GLN A 39 -6.34 -5.48 3.47
C GLN A 39 -5.05 -4.72 3.77
N PHE A 40 -4.38 -4.21 2.74
CA PHE A 40 -3.13 -3.46 2.89
C PHE A 40 -3.34 -2.19 3.72
N GLN A 41 -4.36 -1.39 3.41
CA GLN A 41 -4.70 -0.17 4.17
C GLN A 41 -5.11 -0.48 5.61
N ALA A 42 -5.84 -1.57 5.85
CA ALA A 42 -6.20 -1.99 7.20
C ALA A 42 -4.97 -2.35 8.04
N GLY A 43 -3.98 -3.03 7.43
CA GLY A 43 -2.71 -3.37 8.10
C GLY A 43 -1.85 -2.16 8.46
N GLN A 44 -2.02 -1.02 7.78
CA GLN A 44 -1.29 0.22 8.09
C GLN A 44 -1.88 1.00 9.27
N ARG A 45 -3.09 0.67 9.72
CA ARG A 45 -3.75 1.37 10.83
C ARG A 45 -3.13 1.00 12.16
N ALA A 46 -2.61 1.97 12.89
CA ALA A 46 -2.01 1.78 14.22
C ALA A 46 -3.03 1.34 15.30
N GLY A 47 -4.31 1.71 15.17
CA GLY A 47 -5.39 1.29 16.05
C GLY A 47 -5.27 1.76 17.51
N THR A 48 -4.57 2.84 17.79
CA THR A 48 -4.21 3.31 19.13
C THR A 48 -5.29 4.15 19.83
N HIS A 49 -6.41 4.42 19.15
CA HIS A 49 -7.50 5.23 19.70
C HIS A 49 -8.14 4.53 20.91
N LYS A 50 -8.36 5.30 21.99
CA LYS A 50 -8.93 4.80 23.25
C LYS A 50 -9.79 5.86 23.92
N THR A 51 -10.87 5.42 24.53
CA THR A 51 -11.65 6.21 25.49
C THR A 51 -11.59 5.57 26.87
N LYS A 52 -11.65 6.38 27.92
CA LYS A 52 -11.63 5.88 29.29
C LYS A 52 -13.00 5.35 29.70
N VAL A 53 -13.05 4.09 30.11
CA VAL A 53 -14.24 3.51 30.76
C VAL A 53 -14.33 3.99 32.21
N ARG A 54 -15.46 3.80 32.86
CA ARG A 54 -15.71 4.28 34.25
C ARG A 54 -14.65 3.84 35.26
N ALA A 55 -13.99 2.73 35.05
CA ALA A 55 -12.93 2.23 35.92
C ALA A 55 -11.61 3.01 35.76
N GLU A 56 -11.38 3.57 34.59
CA GLU A 56 -10.15 4.29 34.22
C GLU A 56 -10.24 5.79 34.43
N VAL A 57 -11.45 6.34 34.56
CA VAL A 57 -11.66 7.77 34.83
C VAL A 57 -11.23 8.08 36.25
N ALA A 58 -10.44 9.15 36.46
CA ALA A 58 -10.09 9.65 37.78
C ALA A 58 -11.36 10.15 38.50
N GLY A 59 -11.48 9.86 39.80
CA GLY A 59 -12.60 10.29 40.61
C GLY A 59 -12.78 9.40 41.82
N SER A 60 -13.65 9.88 42.76
CA SER A 60 -13.92 9.16 44.00
C SER A 60 -14.60 7.83 43.72
N GLY A 61 -14.17 6.79 44.46
CA GLY A 61 -14.84 5.49 44.54
C GLY A 61 -16.03 5.48 45.53
N LYS A 62 -16.19 6.55 46.31
CA LYS A 62 -17.21 6.63 47.36
C LYS A 62 -18.61 6.66 46.73
N LYS A 63 -19.54 5.90 47.33
CA LYS A 63 -20.95 5.97 46.97
C LYS A 63 -21.52 7.35 47.34
N LEU A 64 -22.24 7.96 46.41
CA LEU A 64 -22.72 9.36 46.58
C LEU A 64 -23.71 9.53 47.72
N TRP A 65 -24.63 8.57 47.93
CA TRP A 65 -25.61 8.56 49.00
C TRP A 65 -26.07 7.11 49.33
N LYS A 66 -26.82 7.01 50.43
CA LYS A 66 -27.37 5.73 50.90
C LYS A 66 -28.28 5.08 49.83
N GLN A 67 -28.38 3.76 49.83
CA GLN A 67 -29.12 2.97 48.84
C GLN A 67 -30.63 3.29 48.87
N LYS A 68 -31.20 3.60 50.06
CA LYS A 68 -32.62 3.91 50.28
C LYS A 68 -32.73 5.04 51.28
N GLY A 69 -33.90 5.68 51.36
CA GLY A 69 -34.19 6.73 52.36
C GLY A 69 -33.79 8.16 51.96
N THR A 70 -33.38 8.42 50.68
CA THR A 70 -32.96 9.73 50.23
C THR A 70 -33.95 10.38 49.26
N GLY A 71 -35.01 9.70 48.83
CA GLY A 71 -35.93 10.18 47.78
C GLY A 71 -35.31 10.38 46.39
N ARG A 72 -34.03 10.07 46.24
CA ARG A 72 -33.28 10.23 44.98
C ARG A 72 -33.09 8.88 44.24
N ALA A 73 -32.82 8.94 42.92
CA ALA A 73 -32.46 7.78 42.16
C ALA A 73 -31.23 7.08 42.75
N ARG A 74 -31.18 5.75 42.69
CA ARG A 74 -30.06 4.97 43.22
C ARG A 74 -28.83 5.18 42.36
N MET A 75 -27.69 5.54 42.98
CA MET A 75 -26.41 5.79 42.29
C MET A 75 -25.28 5.06 42.99
N GLY A 76 -24.41 4.44 42.19
CA GLY A 76 -23.23 3.72 42.69
C GLY A 76 -21.95 4.58 42.67
N SER A 77 -21.66 5.21 41.57
CA SER A 77 -20.40 5.93 41.35
C SER A 77 -20.60 7.20 40.56
N ILE A 78 -19.87 8.25 40.93
CA ILE A 78 -19.81 9.51 40.18
C ILE A 78 -19.18 9.38 38.81
N ARG A 79 -18.38 8.32 38.60
CA ARG A 79 -17.73 8.01 37.30
C ARG A 79 -18.66 7.28 36.32
N SER A 80 -19.93 7.08 36.68
CA SER A 80 -20.92 6.47 35.79
C SER A 80 -21.06 7.31 34.50
N PRO A 81 -21.28 6.69 33.33
CA PRO A 81 -21.51 7.39 32.06
C PRO A 81 -22.69 8.35 32.06
N LEU A 82 -23.61 8.23 33.00
CA LEU A 82 -24.76 9.11 33.18
C LEU A 82 -24.37 10.49 33.72
N TRP A 83 -23.19 10.62 34.29
CA TRP A 83 -22.68 11.87 34.86
C TRP A 83 -21.75 12.60 33.89
N ARG A 84 -21.75 13.92 33.95
CA ARG A 84 -20.71 14.74 33.31
C ARG A 84 -19.35 14.31 33.83
N HIS A 85 -18.36 14.18 32.96
CA HIS A 85 -17.03 13.69 33.28
C HIS A 85 -16.97 12.19 33.70
N GLY A 86 -18.07 11.45 33.55
CA GLY A 86 -18.07 9.99 33.70
C GLY A 86 -17.37 9.27 32.56
N GLY A 87 -17.25 7.94 32.68
CA GLY A 87 -16.64 7.10 31.63
C GLY A 87 -17.50 7.00 30.39
N THR A 88 -16.87 6.64 29.28
CA THR A 88 -17.56 6.36 28.01
C THR A 88 -18.04 4.92 27.96
N VAL A 89 -19.28 4.69 27.47
CA VAL A 89 -19.81 3.34 27.20
C VAL A 89 -19.60 3.03 25.73
N HIS A 90 -19.17 1.81 25.42
CA HIS A 90 -18.93 1.32 24.06
C HIS A 90 -18.02 2.24 23.20
N GLY A 91 -17.13 2.98 23.85
CA GLY A 91 -16.15 3.80 23.15
C GLY A 91 -15.05 2.95 22.48
N PRO A 92 -14.27 3.56 21.59
CA PRO A 92 -13.19 2.86 20.93
C PRO A 92 -12.14 2.38 21.93
N VAL A 93 -11.63 1.17 21.68
CA VAL A 93 -10.49 0.57 22.40
C VAL A 93 -9.39 0.23 21.41
N PRO A 94 -8.12 0.24 21.83
CA PRO A 94 -7.03 -0.17 20.95
C PRO A 94 -7.26 -1.57 20.41
N ARG A 95 -7.11 -1.73 19.09
CA ARG A 95 -7.24 -3.02 18.43
C ARG A 95 -6.33 -3.12 17.22
N ASP A 96 -5.98 -4.32 16.85
CA ASP A 96 -5.35 -4.63 15.58
C ASP A 96 -6.42 -4.69 14.47
N TYR A 97 -6.13 -4.04 13.33
CA TYR A 97 -6.97 -4.04 12.15
C TYR A 97 -6.44 -4.97 11.05
N SER A 98 -5.25 -5.55 11.26
CA SER A 98 -4.66 -6.43 10.27
C SER A 98 -5.44 -7.74 10.12
N TYR A 99 -5.54 -8.22 8.91
CA TYR A 99 -6.07 -9.54 8.59
C TYR A 99 -5.33 -10.14 7.39
N LYS A 100 -5.36 -11.45 7.25
CA LYS A 100 -4.64 -12.16 6.19
C LYS A 100 -5.61 -12.61 5.11
N LEU A 101 -5.27 -12.32 3.86
CA LEU A 101 -5.91 -12.91 2.69
C LEU A 101 -5.21 -14.23 2.29
N PRO A 102 -5.94 -15.17 1.68
CA PRO A 102 -5.35 -16.35 1.06
C PRO A 102 -4.30 -15.94 0.00
N ARG A 103 -3.16 -16.64 -0.03
CA ARG A 103 -2.07 -16.34 -0.96
C ARG A 103 -2.51 -16.31 -2.44
N LYS A 104 -3.41 -17.21 -2.83
CA LYS A 104 -3.96 -17.25 -4.19
C LYS A 104 -4.75 -15.97 -4.54
N MET A 105 -5.48 -15.39 -3.59
CA MET A 105 -6.20 -14.12 -3.80
C MET A 105 -5.23 -12.95 -3.98
N VAL A 106 -4.17 -12.89 -3.16
CA VAL A 106 -3.15 -11.83 -3.28
C VAL A 106 -2.42 -11.93 -4.63
N ALA A 107 -2.03 -13.14 -5.04
CA ALA A 107 -1.41 -13.36 -6.35
C ALA A 107 -2.36 -13.01 -7.50
N GLY A 108 -3.64 -13.41 -7.42
CA GLY A 108 -4.66 -13.05 -8.40
C GLY A 108 -4.89 -11.55 -8.50
N ALA A 109 -4.93 -10.85 -7.36
CA ALA A 109 -5.03 -9.38 -7.34
C ALA A 109 -3.82 -8.71 -8.00
N LEU A 110 -2.60 -9.20 -7.74
CA LEU A 110 -1.39 -8.66 -8.36
C LEU A 110 -1.37 -8.90 -9.88
N ARG A 111 -1.75 -10.09 -10.36
CA ARG A 111 -1.91 -10.38 -11.80
C ARG A 111 -2.92 -9.42 -12.43
N SER A 112 -4.09 -9.25 -11.84
CA SER A 112 -5.11 -8.31 -12.31
C SER A 112 -4.61 -6.87 -12.38
N ALA A 113 -3.83 -6.41 -11.38
CA ALA A 113 -3.25 -5.06 -11.38
C ALA A 113 -2.21 -4.87 -12.50
N LEU A 114 -1.32 -5.85 -12.69
CA LEU A 114 -0.30 -5.82 -13.74
C LEU A 114 -0.94 -5.88 -15.14
N SER A 115 -1.95 -6.74 -15.35
CA SER A 115 -2.69 -6.83 -16.61
C SER A 115 -3.42 -5.54 -16.95
N ALA A 116 -4.02 -4.87 -15.95
CA ALA A 116 -4.63 -3.57 -16.16
C ALA A 116 -3.61 -2.53 -16.65
N LYS A 117 -2.42 -2.48 -16.02
CA LYS A 117 -1.33 -1.57 -16.42
C LYS A 117 -0.82 -1.82 -17.84
N VAL A 118 -0.75 -3.07 -18.27
CA VAL A 118 -0.39 -3.42 -19.65
C VAL A 118 -1.49 -2.97 -20.62
N ARG A 119 -2.73 -3.32 -20.33
CA ARG A 119 -3.88 -2.98 -21.18
C ARG A 119 -4.02 -1.47 -21.37
N ASP A 120 -3.80 -0.69 -20.32
CA ASP A 120 -3.95 0.76 -20.33
C ASP A 120 -2.68 1.49 -20.88
N GLY A 121 -1.63 0.73 -21.27
CA GLY A 121 -0.37 1.26 -21.81
C GLY A 121 0.49 2.02 -20.79
N GLU A 122 0.25 1.79 -19.52
CA GLU A 122 0.93 2.46 -18.39
C GLU A 122 2.17 1.69 -17.88
N LEU A 123 2.41 0.49 -18.40
CA LEU A 123 3.63 -0.29 -18.16
C LEU A 123 4.71 0.09 -19.18
N LYS A 124 5.90 0.43 -18.70
CA LYS A 124 7.10 0.57 -19.52
C LYS A 124 8.23 -0.30 -18.97
N VAL A 125 8.97 -0.93 -19.85
CA VAL A 125 10.12 -1.75 -19.50
C VAL A 125 11.38 -1.07 -20.01
N VAL A 126 12.37 -0.87 -19.13
CA VAL A 126 13.70 -0.37 -19.49
C VAL A 126 14.72 -1.49 -19.41
N GLN A 127 15.75 -1.41 -20.23
CA GLN A 127 16.80 -2.43 -20.25
C GLN A 127 17.46 -2.61 -18.89
N ALA A 128 17.93 -1.50 -18.29
CA ALA A 128 18.53 -1.50 -16.94
C ALA A 128 18.54 -0.08 -16.35
N PHE A 129 18.53 0.00 -15.02
CA PHE A 129 18.64 1.26 -14.28
C PHE A 129 20.11 1.60 -13.99
N ASN A 130 20.89 1.92 -15.03
CA ASN A 130 22.31 2.25 -14.92
C ASN A 130 22.50 3.75 -14.69
N PHE A 131 22.57 4.18 -13.42
CA PHE A 131 22.94 5.54 -13.05
C PHE A 131 24.39 5.60 -12.58
N ALA A 132 25.22 6.37 -13.28
CA ALA A 132 26.62 6.59 -12.88
C ALA A 132 26.72 7.32 -11.53
N ASP A 133 25.84 8.32 -11.34
CA ASP A 133 25.78 9.17 -10.16
C ASP A 133 24.45 9.04 -9.42
N HIS A 134 24.44 9.32 -8.13
CA HIS A 134 23.25 9.39 -7.28
C HIS A 134 22.52 10.74 -7.31
N LYS A 135 22.84 11.63 -8.28
CA LYS A 135 22.27 12.99 -8.36
C LYS A 135 20.79 12.94 -8.78
N THR A 136 19.94 13.58 -7.98
CA THR A 136 18.49 13.67 -8.24
C THR A 136 18.14 14.31 -9.59
N LYS A 137 18.93 15.30 -10.04
CA LYS A 137 18.74 15.97 -11.33
C LYS A 137 18.86 15.00 -12.50
N ASN A 138 19.85 14.11 -12.46
CA ASN A 138 20.06 13.11 -13.53
C ASN A 138 18.94 12.08 -13.54
N ALA A 139 18.50 11.62 -12.37
CA ALA A 139 17.36 10.70 -12.24
C ALA A 139 16.06 11.35 -12.71
N MET A 140 15.80 12.61 -12.38
CA MET A 140 14.62 13.36 -12.81
C MET A 140 14.58 13.51 -14.33
N ASN A 141 15.68 13.89 -14.97
CA ASN A 141 15.77 14.03 -16.41
C ASN A 141 15.55 12.69 -17.12
N ALA A 142 16.16 11.62 -16.64
CA ALA A 142 15.99 10.28 -17.20
C ALA A 142 14.54 9.79 -17.10
N LEU A 143 13.89 9.99 -15.95
CA LEU A 143 12.49 9.63 -15.76
C LEU A 143 11.56 10.48 -16.65
N ALA A 144 11.81 11.78 -16.79
CA ALA A 144 11.00 12.66 -17.62
C ALA A 144 11.01 12.26 -19.10
N ASN A 145 12.09 11.69 -19.61
CA ASN A 145 12.17 11.20 -20.99
C ASN A 145 11.32 9.96 -21.24
N VAL A 146 11.23 9.08 -20.23
CA VAL A 146 10.58 7.76 -20.37
C VAL A 146 9.12 7.79 -19.93
N VAL A 147 8.80 8.57 -18.90
CA VAL A 147 7.49 8.55 -18.25
C VAL A 147 6.79 9.88 -18.35
N THR A 148 5.51 9.87 -18.76
CA THR A 148 4.67 11.06 -18.92
C THR A 148 3.71 11.31 -17.75
N GLY A 149 3.66 10.42 -16.74
CA GLY A 149 2.71 10.48 -15.62
C GLY A 149 3.20 11.32 -14.44
N ARG A 150 2.26 11.73 -13.58
CA ARG A 150 2.54 12.46 -12.33
C ARG A 150 3.14 11.59 -11.23
N SER A 151 2.86 10.29 -11.26
CA SER A 151 3.34 9.32 -10.27
C SER A 151 3.87 8.07 -10.95
N VAL A 152 5.04 7.60 -10.49
CA VAL A 152 5.78 6.50 -11.11
C VAL A 152 6.18 5.49 -10.05
N LEU A 153 5.83 4.24 -10.25
CA LEU A 153 6.36 3.12 -9.50
C LEU A 153 7.54 2.53 -10.28
N VAL A 154 8.72 2.62 -9.70
CA VAL A 154 9.96 2.02 -10.26
C VAL A 154 10.17 0.67 -9.58
N VAL A 155 10.28 -0.40 -10.37
CA VAL A 155 10.49 -1.76 -9.87
C VAL A 155 11.82 -2.30 -10.35
N GLU A 156 12.69 -2.64 -9.39
CA GLU A 156 14.02 -3.19 -9.67
C GLU A 156 14.19 -4.56 -8.99
N ASN A 157 14.96 -5.43 -9.60
CA ASN A 157 15.19 -6.79 -9.07
C ASN A 157 16.28 -6.83 -7.99
N GLY A 158 17.25 -5.93 -8.02
CA GLY A 158 18.41 -5.89 -7.15
C GLY A 158 18.51 -4.61 -6.31
N GLU A 159 19.55 -4.56 -5.47
CA GLU A 159 19.91 -3.34 -4.74
C GLU A 159 20.69 -2.41 -5.68
N ASN A 160 20.06 -1.32 -6.08
CA ASN A 160 20.70 -0.26 -6.85
C ASN A 160 20.78 1.01 -5.99
N ARG A 161 21.93 1.19 -5.32
CA ARG A 161 22.14 2.29 -4.39
C ARG A 161 22.05 3.66 -5.07
N ASN A 162 22.61 3.80 -6.27
CA ASN A 162 22.60 5.08 -6.99
C ASN A 162 21.18 5.45 -7.40
N LEU A 163 20.40 4.50 -7.90
CA LEU A 163 18.98 4.67 -8.21
C LEU A 163 18.19 5.07 -6.95
N ALA A 164 18.34 4.33 -5.86
CA ALA A 164 17.62 4.58 -4.61
C ALA A 164 17.89 5.98 -4.05
N LEU A 165 19.16 6.40 -4.02
CA LEU A 165 19.55 7.74 -3.56
C LEU A 165 19.09 8.84 -4.52
N GLY A 166 19.13 8.59 -5.83
CA GLY A 166 18.72 9.53 -6.86
C GLY A 166 17.23 9.85 -6.86
N ILE A 167 16.38 8.86 -6.61
CA ILE A 167 14.92 9.03 -6.73
C ILE A 167 14.18 9.22 -5.39
N ARG A 168 14.77 8.87 -4.24
CA ARG A 168 14.10 8.92 -2.93
C ARG A 168 13.49 10.29 -2.56
N ASN A 169 14.07 11.40 -3.07
CA ASN A 169 13.59 12.75 -2.81
C ASN A 169 12.62 13.27 -3.88
N LEU A 170 12.37 12.51 -4.94
CA LEU A 170 11.45 12.93 -5.99
C LEU A 170 10.01 12.64 -5.57
N GLN A 171 9.18 13.68 -5.56
CA GLN A 171 7.75 13.52 -5.25
C GLN A 171 7.05 12.73 -6.36
N GLY A 172 6.20 11.79 -5.96
CA GLY A 172 5.47 10.94 -6.89
C GLY A 172 6.27 9.76 -7.45
N VAL A 173 7.54 9.61 -7.10
CA VAL A 173 8.37 8.45 -7.51
C VAL A 173 8.60 7.54 -6.33
N THR A 174 8.25 6.26 -6.50
CA THR A 174 8.45 5.22 -5.47
C THR A 174 9.30 4.10 -6.05
N LEU A 175 10.38 3.72 -5.35
CA LEU A 175 11.19 2.54 -5.70
C LEU A 175 10.75 1.34 -4.87
N MET A 176 10.54 0.22 -5.53
CA MET A 176 10.25 -1.05 -4.88
C MET A 176 11.06 -2.20 -5.48
N PRO A 177 11.57 -3.13 -4.65
CA PRO A 177 12.09 -4.39 -5.16
C PRO A 177 10.93 -5.29 -5.62
N THR A 178 11.21 -6.17 -6.57
CA THR A 178 10.22 -7.13 -7.11
C THR A 178 9.52 -7.98 -6.05
N ARG A 179 10.20 -8.28 -4.94
CA ARG A 179 9.64 -9.10 -3.84
C ARG A 179 8.53 -8.41 -3.04
N ASP A 180 8.56 -7.06 -2.99
CA ASP A 180 7.68 -6.26 -2.13
C ASP A 180 6.53 -5.60 -2.93
N ILE A 181 6.47 -5.86 -4.24
CA ILE A 181 5.42 -5.32 -5.10
C ILE A 181 4.04 -5.85 -4.64
N ASN A 182 3.09 -4.94 -4.55
CA ASN A 182 1.72 -5.27 -4.18
C ASN A 182 0.69 -4.47 -4.99
N PRO A 183 -0.57 -4.92 -5.07
CA PRO A 183 -1.61 -4.25 -5.84
C PRO A 183 -1.84 -2.80 -5.44
N TYR A 184 -1.69 -2.46 -4.16
CA TYR A 184 -1.86 -1.08 -3.67
C TYR A 184 -0.90 -0.11 -4.34
N HIS A 185 0.40 -0.46 -4.41
CA HIS A 185 1.40 0.39 -5.03
C HIS A 185 1.27 0.44 -6.54
N VAL A 186 0.95 -0.68 -7.19
CA VAL A 186 0.73 -0.72 -8.65
C VAL A 186 -0.44 0.17 -9.05
N LEU A 187 -1.56 0.12 -8.33
CA LEU A 187 -2.74 0.93 -8.62
C LEU A 187 -2.59 2.40 -8.17
N GLY A 188 -1.79 2.63 -7.12
CA GLY A 188 -1.56 3.97 -6.57
C GLY A 188 -0.71 4.88 -7.46
N HIS A 189 0.02 4.32 -8.42
CA HIS A 189 0.87 5.07 -9.34
C HIS A 189 0.29 5.00 -10.77
N GLN A 190 0.38 6.10 -11.49
CA GLN A 190 -0.10 6.18 -12.87
C GLN A 190 0.75 5.32 -13.80
N SER A 191 2.07 5.44 -13.70
CA SER A 191 3.00 4.70 -14.56
C SER A 191 3.79 3.67 -13.76
N LEU A 192 4.00 2.51 -14.35
CA LEU A 192 4.79 1.42 -13.83
C LEU A 192 6.04 1.25 -14.71
N LEU A 193 7.22 1.46 -14.13
CA LEU A 193 8.50 1.35 -14.80
C LEU A 193 9.28 0.19 -14.21
N MET A 194 9.62 -0.80 -15.03
CA MET A 194 10.35 -2.00 -14.59
C MET A 194 11.65 -2.15 -15.35
N SER A 195 12.68 -2.70 -14.71
CA SER A 195 13.81 -3.27 -15.46
C SER A 195 13.39 -4.57 -16.15
N GLU A 196 14.04 -4.91 -17.26
CA GLU A 196 13.79 -6.15 -17.96
C GLU A 196 13.96 -7.38 -17.03
N ALA A 197 14.99 -7.37 -16.20
CA ALA A 197 15.23 -8.42 -15.20
C ALA A 197 14.08 -8.51 -14.17
N ALA A 198 13.51 -7.38 -13.75
CA ALA A 198 12.38 -7.34 -12.83
C ALA A 198 11.09 -7.89 -13.47
N ALA A 199 10.83 -7.52 -14.73
CA ALA A 199 9.66 -7.98 -15.47
C ALA A 199 9.70 -9.50 -15.69
N ARG A 200 10.83 -10.06 -16.12
CA ARG A 200 11.03 -11.50 -16.28
C ARG A 200 10.85 -12.26 -14.96
N LYS A 201 11.44 -11.77 -13.88
CA LYS A 201 11.31 -12.39 -12.55
C LYS A 201 9.88 -12.39 -12.02
N LEU A 202 9.14 -11.30 -12.20
CA LEU A 202 7.71 -11.25 -11.84
C LEU A 202 6.88 -12.21 -12.68
N SER A 203 7.15 -12.30 -13.97
CA SER A 203 6.52 -13.24 -14.89
C SER A 203 6.69 -14.69 -14.40
N GLU A 204 7.91 -15.09 -14.06
CA GLU A 204 8.22 -16.44 -13.56
C GLU A 204 7.63 -16.72 -12.16
N ALA A 205 7.69 -15.73 -11.25
CA ALA A 205 7.22 -15.89 -9.87
C ALA A 205 5.69 -16.01 -9.78
N LEU A 206 4.97 -15.31 -10.64
CA LEU A 206 3.52 -15.28 -10.64
C LEU A 206 2.89 -16.31 -11.60
N ALA A 207 3.61 -16.88 -12.54
CA ALA A 207 3.09 -17.93 -13.43
C ALA A 207 2.82 -19.28 -12.72
N LYS A 208 3.31 -19.46 -11.49
CA LYS A 208 3.20 -20.70 -10.68
C LYS A 208 1.88 -20.80 -9.92
#